data_48ea3ef9e3d21aeb8494697029ae2bd9
#
_entry.id   48ea3ef9e3d21aeb8494697029ae2bd9
#
_cell.length_a   1.000
_cell.length_b   1.000
_cell.length_c   1.000
_cell.angle_alpha   90.00
_cell.angle_beta   90.00
_cell.angle_gamma   90.00
#
_symmetry.space_group_name_H-M   'P 1'
#
loop_
_entity.id
_entity.type
_entity.pdbx_description
1 polymer ?
#
loop_
_entity_poly.entity_id
_entity_poly.type
_entity_poly.pdbx_seq_one_letter_code
_entity_poly.pdbx_strand_id
1 'polypeptide(L)'
;KNFVLEAFKLAKENDILIIFDEVQCGIARTGNLFGYNHFNVFPDIVTCAKGLGAGLPIGAVLCNDKLSYTFNPGDHGSTFGGNPVVCAGALSVLNQLCNSNTYNDIKNKGEYIKQSILKENIKNVIDVRGLGLMIGIEINGDSSEFQKKVLEDGLLVLTAGKNVIRLLPPLNTPMEDIKSGVKILLNNL
;
A
#
# COMPACT_ATOMS: atom_id res chain seq x y z
N LYS A 1 -0.32 -14.25 -7.32
CA LYS A 1 -0.94 -13.84 -8.59
C LYS A 1 -2.10 -14.77 -8.94
N ASN A 2 -1.89 -16.07 -8.97
CA ASN A 2 -2.92 -17.05 -9.38
C ASN A 2 -4.20 -16.96 -8.53
N PHE A 3 -4.07 -16.83 -7.20
CA PHE A 3 -5.23 -16.68 -6.30
C PHE A 3 -6.17 -15.54 -6.76
N VAL A 4 -5.63 -14.35 -7.04
CA VAL A 4 -6.46 -13.21 -7.46
C VAL A 4 -7.17 -13.49 -8.78
N LEU A 5 -6.45 -14.08 -9.75
CA LEU A 5 -7.02 -14.39 -11.06
C LEU A 5 -8.12 -15.45 -10.99
N GLU A 6 -7.92 -16.51 -10.21
CA GLU A 6 -8.92 -17.57 -10.02
C GLU A 6 -10.13 -17.07 -9.23
N ALA A 7 -9.93 -16.29 -8.16
CA ALA A 7 -11.03 -15.69 -7.42
C ALA A 7 -11.85 -14.74 -8.31
N PHE A 8 -11.16 -13.95 -9.16
CA PHE A 8 -11.80 -13.05 -10.10
C PHE A 8 -12.63 -13.80 -11.14
N LYS A 9 -12.08 -14.88 -11.70
CA LYS A 9 -12.76 -15.76 -12.64
C LYS A 9 -14.02 -16.37 -12.01
N LEU A 10 -13.88 -16.98 -10.83
CA LEU A 10 -14.99 -17.60 -10.11
C LEU A 10 -16.12 -16.62 -9.81
N ALA A 11 -15.79 -15.40 -9.38
CA ALA A 11 -16.77 -14.37 -9.11
C ALA A 11 -17.53 -13.96 -10.38
N LYS A 12 -16.83 -13.79 -11.51
CA LYS A 12 -17.46 -13.46 -12.80
C LYS A 12 -18.38 -14.58 -13.31
N GLU A 13 -17.98 -15.83 -13.17
CA GLU A 13 -18.78 -16.99 -13.58
C GLU A 13 -20.08 -17.12 -12.75
N ASN A 14 -20.12 -16.58 -11.55
CA ASN A 14 -21.27 -16.66 -10.64
C ASN A 14 -22.00 -15.32 -10.45
N ASP A 15 -21.72 -14.31 -11.27
CA ASP A 15 -22.29 -12.95 -11.19
C ASP A 15 -22.13 -12.32 -9.77
N ILE A 16 -20.98 -12.57 -9.15
CA ILE A 16 -20.62 -12.01 -7.83
C ILE A 16 -19.83 -10.73 -8.04
N LEU A 17 -20.22 -9.65 -7.34
CA LEU A 17 -19.49 -8.39 -7.36
C LEU A 17 -18.15 -8.52 -6.65
N ILE A 18 -17.12 -7.90 -7.22
CA ILE A 18 -15.77 -7.92 -6.69
C ILE A 18 -15.43 -6.53 -6.17
N ILE A 19 -15.09 -6.46 -4.88
CA ILE A 19 -14.65 -5.25 -4.21
C ILE A 19 -13.16 -5.38 -3.89
N PHE A 20 -12.35 -4.42 -4.34
CA PHE A 20 -10.96 -4.27 -3.91
C PHE A 20 -10.86 -3.16 -2.87
N ASP A 21 -10.46 -3.52 -1.67
CA ASP A 21 -10.11 -2.56 -0.64
C ASP A 21 -8.67 -2.07 -0.89
N GLU A 22 -8.58 -0.91 -1.52
CA GLU A 22 -7.32 -0.23 -1.86
C GLU A 22 -6.98 0.89 -0.85
N VAL A 23 -7.59 0.88 0.31
CA VAL A 23 -7.36 1.89 1.37
C VAL A 23 -5.90 1.96 1.77
N GLN A 24 -5.17 0.85 1.76
CA GLN A 24 -3.74 0.81 2.11
C GLN A 24 -2.82 0.55 0.92
N CYS A 25 -3.21 -0.28 -0.02
CA CYS A 25 -2.39 -0.68 -1.17
C CYS A 25 -2.54 0.23 -2.39
N GLY A 26 -3.60 1.03 -2.45
CA GLY A 26 -3.83 2.01 -3.51
C GLY A 26 -2.96 3.26 -3.41
N ILE A 27 -3.27 4.21 -4.28
CA ILE A 27 -2.60 5.51 -4.38
C ILE A 27 -1.08 5.35 -4.47
N ALA A 28 -0.66 4.58 -5.46
CA ALA A 28 0.71 4.28 -5.84
C ALA A 28 1.55 3.47 -4.81
N ARG A 29 1.02 3.09 -3.67
CA ARG A 29 1.77 2.39 -2.61
C ARG A 29 2.53 1.16 -3.11
N THR A 30 1.93 0.40 -4.02
CA THR A 30 2.51 -0.83 -4.58
C THR A 30 3.28 -0.61 -5.89
N GLY A 31 3.45 0.65 -6.32
CA GLY A 31 4.15 0.99 -7.56
C GLY A 31 3.24 1.04 -8.80
N ASN A 32 1.93 0.95 -8.64
CA ASN A 32 0.90 1.30 -9.62
C ASN A 32 -0.18 2.10 -8.89
N LEU A 33 -1.03 2.83 -9.60
CA LEU A 33 -2.07 3.65 -8.96
C LEU A 33 -2.91 2.84 -7.98
N PHE A 34 -3.30 1.64 -8.41
CA PHE A 34 -4.00 0.66 -7.57
C PHE A 34 -3.29 -0.70 -7.59
N GLY A 35 -3.41 -1.46 -6.51
CA GLY A 35 -2.81 -2.78 -6.38
C GLY A 35 -3.36 -3.78 -7.40
N TYR A 36 -4.66 -3.70 -7.75
CA TYR A 36 -5.25 -4.58 -8.75
C TYR A 36 -4.64 -4.43 -10.15
N ASN A 37 -4.00 -3.29 -10.46
CA ASN A 37 -3.33 -3.09 -11.74
C ASN A 37 -2.19 -4.11 -11.99
N HIS A 38 -1.61 -4.70 -10.93
CA HIS A 38 -0.61 -5.75 -11.06
C HIS A 38 -1.14 -7.06 -11.66
N PHE A 39 -2.45 -7.22 -11.68
CA PHE A 39 -3.11 -8.45 -12.13
C PHE A 39 -3.86 -8.30 -13.44
N ASN A 40 -3.96 -7.08 -14.00
CA ASN A 40 -4.77 -6.75 -15.19
C ASN A 40 -6.25 -7.16 -15.02
N VAL A 41 -6.79 -6.96 -13.82
CA VAL A 41 -8.21 -7.17 -13.52
C VAL A 41 -8.90 -5.83 -13.27
N PHE A 42 -10.22 -5.77 -13.47
CA PHE A 42 -11.02 -4.58 -13.23
C PHE A 42 -12.13 -4.95 -12.24
N PRO A 43 -12.03 -4.58 -10.97
CA PRO A 43 -13.06 -4.84 -9.97
C PRO A 43 -14.33 -4.04 -10.25
N ASP A 44 -15.43 -4.47 -9.65
CA ASP A 44 -16.71 -3.75 -9.75
C ASP A 44 -16.71 -2.52 -8.82
N ILE A 45 -16.07 -2.62 -7.67
CA ILE A 45 -15.93 -1.55 -6.69
C ILE A 45 -14.49 -1.46 -6.19
N VAL A 46 -14.02 -0.24 -5.97
CA VAL A 46 -12.73 0.07 -5.34
C VAL A 46 -12.94 1.06 -4.21
N THR A 47 -12.42 0.75 -3.03
CA THR A 47 -12.37 1.73 -1.92
C THR A 47 -10.96 2.28 -1.76
N CYS A 48 -10.81 3.59 -1.57
CA CYS A 48 -9.53 4.21 -1.31
C CYS A 48 -9.63 5.34 -0.26
N ALA A 49 -8.54 5.56 0.45
CA ALA A 49 -8.42 6.58 1.49
C ALA A 49 -6.93 6.85 1.78
N LYS A 50 -6.56 7.13 3.01
CA LYS A 50 -5.17 7.31 3.50
C LYS A 50 -4.30 8.16 2.56
N GLY A 51 -3.49 7.52 1.71
CA GLY A 51 -2.62 8.19 0.74
C GLY A 51 -3.35 9.17 -0.18
N LEU A 52 -4.64 8.95 -0.44
CA LEU A 52 -5.46 9.84 -1.26
C LEU A 52 -5.48 11.27 -0.73
N GLY A 53 -5.55 11.43 0.59
CA GLY A 53 -5.63 12.75 1.23
C GLY A 53 -4.29 13.32 1.67
N ALA A 54 -3.20 12.55 1.61
CA ALA A 54 -1.88 12.94 2.14
C ALA A 54 -1.93 13.49 3.59
N GLY A 55 -2.74 12.88 4.44
CA GLY A 55 -2.95 13.29 5.82
C GLY A 55 -4.28 14.00 6.08
N LEU A 56 -4.96 14.49 5.04
CA LEU A 56 -6.34 14.99 5.16
C LEU A 56 -7.35 13.83 5.21
N PRO A 57 -8.43 13.96 6.00
CA PRO A 57 -9.43 12.90 6.15
C PRO A 57 -10.36 12.84 4.92
N ILE A 58 -10.05 11.94 4.00
CA ILE A 58 -10.87 11.67 2.82
C ILE A 58 -10.88 10.18 2.52
N GLY A 59 -12.01 9.68 2.05
CA GLY A 59 -12.16 8.37 1.43
C GLY A 59 -12.98 8.51 0.16
N ALA A 60 -12.81 7.57 -0.75
CA ALA A 60 -13.59 7.51 -1.98
C ALA A 60 -13.97 6.05 -2.28
N VAL A 61 -15.14 5.89 -2.87
CA VAL A 61 -15.63 4.65 -3.45
C VAL A 61 -15.81 4.87 -4.94
N LEU A 62 -15.17 4.05 -5.73
CA LEU A 62 -15.32 4.04 -7.19
C LEU A 62 -16.09 2.78 -7.57
N CYS A 63 -17.02 2.89 -8.50
CA CYS A 63 -17.70 1.73 -9.06
C CYS A 63 -17.72 1.80 -10.57
N ASN A 64 -17.95 0.65 -11.22
CA ASN A 64 -18.17 0.60 -12.66
C ASN A 64 -19.57 1.08 -13.03
N ASP A 65 -19.82 1.30 -14.32
CA ASP A 65 -21.10 1.81 -14.82
C ASP A 65 -22.30 0.93 -14.47
N LYS A 66 -22.10 -0.40 -14.34
CA LYS A 66 -23.15 -1.35 -13.93
C LYS A 66 -23.78 -0.97 -12.58
N LEU A 67 -23.01 -0.33 -11.71
CA LEU A 67 -23.40 0.03 -10.35
C LEU A 67 -23.71 1.51 -10.15
N SER A 68 -23.55 2.33 -11.18
CA SER A 68 -23.67 3.81 -11.07
C SER A 68 -25.07 4.28 -10.63
N TYR A 69 -26.08 3.46 -10.82
CA TYR A 69 -27.48 3.78 -10.46
C TYR A 69 -27.97 3.05 -9.20
N THR A 70 -27.07 2.43 -8.42
CA THR A 70 -27.44 1.67 -7.23
C THR A 70 -27.92 2.56 -6.10
N PHE A 71 -27.36 3.76 -5.98
CA PHE A 71 -27.71 4.73 -4.93
C PHE A 71 -28.64 5.83 -5.44
N ASN A 72 -29.61 6.17 -4.61
CA ASN A 72 -30.54 7.25 -4.84
C ASN A 72 -30.24 8.43 -3.90
N PRO A 73 -30.71 9.65 -4.23
CA PRO A 73 -30.62 10.78 -3.33
C PRO A 73 -31.20 10.44 -1.94
N GLY A 74 -30.39 10.60 -0.89
CA GLY A 74 -30.75 10.29 0.49
C GLY A 74 -30.25 8.95 1.05
N ASP A 75 -29.73 8.06 0.21
CA ASP A 75 -29.19 6.76 0.68
C ASP A 75 -27.90 6.92 1.50
N HIS A 76 -27.10 7.94 1.21
CA HIS A 76 -25.88 8.28 1.92
C HIS A 76 -25.77 9.77 2.23
N GLY A 77 -25.14 10.07 3.36
CA GLY A 77 -24.83 11.43 3.76
C GLY A 77 -23.57 11.48 4.61
N SER A 78 -22.84 12.58 4.50
CA SER A 78 -21.68 12.90 5.34
C SER A 78 -21.58 14.40 5.49
N THR A 79 -21.56 14.90 6.72
CA THR A 79 -21.46 16.34 6.99
C THR A 79 -20.20 16.97 6.39
N PHE A 80 -19.06 16.28 6.47
CA PHE A 80 -17.76 16.78 6.00
C PHE A 80 -17.21 16.05 4.78
N GLY A 81 -17.92 15.02 4.29
CA GLY A 81 -17.50 14.25 3.13
C GLY A 81 -17.45 15.10 1.87
N GLY A 82 -16.36 14.99 1.10
CA GLY A 82 -16.19 15.71 -0.16
C GLY A 82 -16.06 17.24 -0.04
N ASN A 83 -15.67 17.75 1.15
CA ASN A 83 -15.48 19.19 1.29
C ASN A 83 -14.33 19.70 0.39
N PRO A 84 -14.37 20.98 -0.06
CA PRO A 84 -13.41 21.48 -1.04
C PRO A 84 -11.95 21.40 -0.63
N VAL A 85 -11.64 21.52 0.66
CA VAL A 85 -10.26 21.50 1.17
C VAL A 85 -9.64 20.10 0.99
N VAL A 86 -10.35 19.06 1.44
CA VAL A 86 -9.84 17.69 1.31
C VAL A 86 -9.81 17.22 -0.14
N CYS A 87 -10.77 17.67 -0.97
CA CYS A 87 -10.78 17.37 -2.40
C CYS A 87 -9.62 18.05 -3.13
N ALA A 88 -9.29 19.30 -2.80
CA ALA A 88 -8.13 19.98 -3.34
C ALA A 88 -6.81 19.29 -2.97
N GLY A 89 -6.70 18.82 -1.70
CA GLY A 89 -5.57 18.02 -1.26
C GLY A 89 -5.44 16.70 -2.05
N ALA A 90 -6.54 15.98 -2.19
CA ALA A 90 -6.56 14.73 -2.96
C ALA A 90 -6.19 14.94 -4.43
N LEU A 91 -6.70 16.01 -5.04
CA LEU A 91 -6.37 16.36 -6.43
C LEU A 91 -4.88 16.70 -6.58
N SER A 92 -4.29 17.41 -5.63
CA SER A 92 -2.86 17.70 -5.61
C SER A 92 -2.01 16.41 -5.57
N VAL A 93 -2.40 15.44 -4.73
CA VAL A 93 -1.75 14.12 -4.68
C VAL A 93 -1.83 13.39 -6.01
N LEU A 94 -3.02 13.30 -6.60
CA LEU A 94 -3.22 12.60 -7.86
C LEU A 94 -2.44 13.27 -9.00
N ASN A 95 -2.40 14.60 -9.07
CA ASN A 95 -1.64 15.34 -10.07
C ASN A 95 -0.13 15.06 -9.96
N GLN A 96 0.42 14.96 -8.75
CA GLN A 96 1.82 14.60 -8.54
C GLN A 96 2.12 13.17 -8.99
N LEU A 97 1.23 12.23 -8.68
CA LEU A 97 1.39 10.83 -9.07
C LEU A 97 1.28 10.64 -10.59
N CYS A 98 0.32 11.29 -11.25
CA CYS A 98 0.09 11.14 -12.68
C CYS A 98 1.17 11.76 -13.58
N ASN A 99 1.94 12.74 -13.07
CA ASN A 99 2.91 13.53 -13.85
C ASN A 99 4.37 13.13 -13.62
N SER A 100 4.64 12.02 -12.93
CA SER A 100 6.01 11.68 -12.53
C SER A 100 6.37 10.23 -12.83
N ASN A 101 7.67 9.93 -12.88
CA ASN A 101 8.22 8.59 -12.83
C ASN A 101 8.01 7.93 -11.45
N THR A 102 7.06 8.43 -10.66
CA THR A 102 6.82 8.03 -9.27
C THR A 102 6.61 6.53 -9.13
N TYR A 103 5.86 5.91 -10.04
CA TYR A 103 5.64 4.45 -9.96
C TYR A 103 6.92 3.64 -10.11
N ASN A 104 7.81 4.05 -11.01
CA ASN A 104 9.11 3.39 -11.21
C ASN A 104 10.04 3.63 -10.02
N ASP A 105 10.06 4.85 -9.48
CA ASP A 105 10.83 5.19 -8.29
C ASP A 105 10.40 4.37 -7.08
N ILE A 106 9.08 4.23 -6.85
CA ILE A 106 8.52 3.40 -5.78
C ILE A 106 8.91 1.92 -5.96
N LYS A 107 8.83 1.39 -7.18
CA LYS A 107 9.25 0.02 -7.48
C LYS A 107 10.75 -0.19 -7.21
N ASN A 108 11.57 0.75 -7.67
CA ASN A 108 13.03 0.69 -7.50
C ASN A 108 13.44 0.74 -6.02
N LYS A 109 12.83 1.63 -5.23
CA LYS A 109 13.05 1.71 -3.78
C LYS A 109 12.63 0.43 -3.06
N GLY A 110 11.46 -0.09 -3.41
CA GLY A 110 10.97 -1.34 -2.84
C GLY A 110 11.85 -2.53 -3.19
N GLU A 111 12.30 -2.62 -4.43
CA GLU A 111 13.21 -3.68 -4.85
C GLU A 111 14.58 -3.55 -4.19
N TYR A 112 15.11 -2.33 -4.07
CA TYR A 112 16.35 -2.08 -3.33
C TYR A 112 16.27 -2.59 -1.89
N ILE A 113 15.18 -2.27 -1.16
CA ILE A 113 14.98 -2.74 0.22
C ILE A 113 14.99 -4.27 0.27
N LYS A 114 14.18 -4.93 -0.55
CA LYS A 114 14.07 -6.39 -0.58
C LYS A 114 15.40 -7.06 -0.90
N GLN A 115 16.07 -6.63 -1.96
CA GLN A 115 17.34 -7.21 -2.40
C GLN A 115 18.45 -7.00 -1.38
N SER A 116 18.48 -5.84 -0.70
CA SER A 116 19.46 -5.59 0.35
C SER A 116 19.33 -6.57 1.51
N ILE A 117 18.09 -6.92 1.89
CA ILE A 117 17.85 -7.88 2.98
C ILE A 117 18.15 -9.32 2.53
N LEU A 118 17.67 -9.71 1.35
CA LEU A 118 17.84 -11.05 0.83
C LEU A 118 19.31 -11.40 0.57
N LYS A 119 20.11 -10.43 0.15
CA LYS A 119 21.53 -10.60 -0.15
C LYS A 119 22.35 -10.99 1.09
N GLU A 120 21.98 -10.50 2.26
CA GLU A 120 22.69 -10.78 3.53
C GLU A 120 22.43 -12.19 4.07
N ASN A 121 21.46 -12.92 3.51
CA ASN A 121 21.11 -14.29 3.91
C ASN A 121 20.99 -14.48 5.43
N ILE A 122 20.27 -13.56 6.08
CA ILE A 122 20.16 -13.48 7.54
C ILE A 122 19.31 -14.65 8.06
N LYS A 123 19.87 -15.45 8.96
CA LYS A 123 19.22 -16.66 9.53
C LYS A 123 17.89 -16.36 10.23
N ASN A 124 17.74 -15.15 10.77
CA ASN A 124 16.54 -14.73 11.47
C ASN A 124 15.40 -14.32 10.54
N VAL A 125 15.67 -14.09 9.24
CA VAL A 125 14.67 -13.71 8.24
C VAL A 125 14.12 -14.97 7.57
N ILE A 126 12.80 -15.17 7.71
CA ILE A 126 12.07 -16.31 7.12
C ILE A 126 11.64 -15.98 5.69
N ASP A 127 11.10 -14.77 5.48
CA ASP A 127 10.59 -14.33 4.18
C ASP A 127 10.64 -12.80 4.05
N VAL A 128 10.82 -12.32 2.82
CA VAL A 128 10.74 -10.90 2.46
C VAL A 128 9.80 -10.74 1.29
N ARG A 129 8.63 -10.17 1.52
CA ARG A 129 7.54 -10.05 0.53
C ARG A 129 6.98 -8.64 0.43
N GLY A 130 6.31 -8.36 -0.67
CA GLY A 130 5.63 -7.08 -0.90
C GLY A 130 5.84 -6.53 -2.28
N LEU A 131 5.10 -5.46 -2.59
CA LEU A 131 5.16 -4.72 -3.84
C LEU A 131 5.38 -3.23 -3.56
N GLY A 132 6.22 -2.60 -4.35
CA GLY A 132 6.55 -1.19 -4.17
C GLY A 132 7.05 -0.92 -2.75
N LEU A 133 6.51 0.11 -2.11
CA LEU A 133 6.85 0.50 -0.73
C LEU A 133 5.86 -0.05 0.31
N MET A 134 5.33 -1.23 0.09
CA MET A 134 4.56 -2.03 1.05
C MET A 134 5.26 -3.37 1.23
N ILE A 135 6.14 -3.47 2.22
CA ILE A 135 7.05 -4.58 2.40
C ILE A 135 6.82 -5.22 3.78
N GLY A 136 6.76 -6.54 3.80
CA GLY A 136 6.74 -7.36 5.01
C GLY A 136 8.01 -8.20 5.09
N ILE A 137 8.62 -8.22 6.27
CA ILE A 137 9.76 -9.05 6.60
C ILE A 137 9.32 -9.98 7.71
N GLU A 138 9.24 -11.25 7.41
CA GLU A 138 8.90 -12.27 8.39
C GLU A 138 10.17 -12.75 9.10
N ILE A 139 10.16 -12.68 10.42
CA ILE A 139 11.31 -13.02 11.26
C ILE A 139 11.00 -14.19 12.18
N ASN A 140 12.05 -14.89 12.61
CA ASN A 140 11.97 -15.88 13.66
C ASN A 140 12.06 -15.18 15.03
N GLY A 141 10.92 -14.68 15.54
CA GLY A 141 10.86 -13.95 16.80
C GLY A 141 9.65 -13.03 16.90
N ASP A 142 9.63 -12.20 17.93
CA ASP A 142 8.55 -11.25 18.17
C ASP A 142 8.84 -9.92 17.44
N SER A 143 7.93 -9.53 16.55
CA SER A 143 8.08 -8.28 15.78
C SER A 143 7.99 -7.03 16.65
N SER A 144 7.35 -7.10 17.81
CA SER A 144 7.22 -5.94 18.72
C SER A 144 8.52 -5.70 19.49
N GLU A 145 9.26 -6.74 19.83
CA GLU A 145 10.58 -6.62 20.43
C GLU A 145 11.57 -6.02 19.43
N PHE A 146 11.54 -6.53 18.19
CA PHE A 146 12.33 -5.96 17.10
C PHE A 146 11.99 -4.47 16.85
N GLN A 147 10.72 -4.13 16.82
CA GLN A 147 10.27 -2.74 16.63
C GLN A 147 10.86 -1.79 17.68
N LYS A 148 10.86 -2.20 18.96
CA LYS A 148 11.44 -1.40 20.05
C LYS A 148 12.94 -1.17 19.83
N LYS A 149 13.65 -2.22 19.48
CA LYS A 149 15.11 -2.19 19.27
C LYS A 149 15.49 -1.25 18.12
N VAL A 150 14.85 -1.34 16.96
CA VAL A 150 15.17 -0.46 15.83
C VAL A 150 14.71 0.99 16.05
N LEU A 151 13.71 1.20 16.92
CA LEU A 151 13.27 2.54 17.31
C LEU A 151 14.39 3.26 18.12
N GLU A 152 15.09 2.56 18.99
CA GLU A 152 16.24 3.10 19.73
C GLU A 152 17.36 3.54 18.78
N ASP A 153 17.52 2.85 17.66
CA ASP A 153 18.48 3.21 16.60
C ASP A 153 17.93 4.25 15.60
N GLY A 154 16.74 4.80 15.85
CA GLY A 154 16.14 5.88 15.08
C GLY A 154 15.34 5.45 13.84
N LEU A 155 14.94 4.17 13.74
CA LEU A 155 14.11 3.69 12.63
C LEU A 155 12.70 3.33 13.12
N LEU A 156 11.68 3.99 12.53
CA LEU A 156 10.28 3.66 12.74
C LEU A 156 9.83 2.55 11.80
N VAL A 157 9.38 1.45 12.37
CA VAL A 157 8.75 0.34 11.65
C VAL A 157 7.41 -0.02 12.27
N LEU A 158 6.56 -0.73 11.53
CA LEU A 158 5.29 -1.25 12.02
C LEU A 158 5.37 -2.77 12.20
N THR A 159 4.47 -3.31 13.00
CA THR A 159 4.27 -4.76 13.11
C THR A 159 3.04 -5.20 12.32
N ALA A 160 3.04 -6.43 11.85
CA ALA A 160 1.88 -7.07 11.23
C ALA A 160 1.80 -8.51 11.72
N GLY A 161 0.86 -8.78 12.61
CA GLY A 161 0.82 -10.04 13.34
C GLY A 161 1.99 -10.18 14.32
N LYS A 162 2.33 -11.42 14.67
CA LYS A 162 3.28 -11.71 15.75
C LYS A 162 4.75 -11.57 15.33
N ASN A 163 5.07 -11.89 14.08
CA ASN A 163 6.44 -12.08 13.61
C ASN A 163 6.76 -11.35 12.29
N VAL A 164 5.92 -10.43 11.85
CA VAL A 164 6.16 -9.66 10.62
C VAL A 164 6.43 -8.19 10.94
N ILE A 165 7.56 -7.71 10.45
CA ILE A 165 7.91 -6.29 10.43
C ILE A 165 7.37 -5.71 9.13
N ARG A 166 6.65 -4.61 9.22
CA ARG A 166 6.07 -3.94 8.05
C ARG A 166 6.73 -2.59 7.80
N LEU A 167 7.23 -2.41 6.60
CA LEU A 167 7.84 -1.16 6.13
C LEU A 167 6.87 -0.43 5.21
N LEU A 168 6.56 0.82 5.55
CA LEU A 168 5.68 1.71 4.81
C LEU A 168 6.27 3.13 4.74
N PRO A 169 7.47 3.34 4.21
CA PRO A 169 8.05 4.68 4.12
C PRO A 169 7.15 5.58 3.26
N PRO A 170 7.16 6.91 3.45
CA PRO A 170 6.50 7.84 2.54
C PRO A 170 6.94 7.62 1.09
N LEU A 171 6.04 7.80 0.13
CA LEU A 171 6.32 7.52 -1.29
C LEU A 171 7.47 8.38 -1.84
N ASN A 172 7.61 9.58 -1.31
CA ASN A 172 8.63 10.56 -1.69
C ASN A 172 9.92 10.49 -0.87
N THR A 173 10.07 9.48 0.00
CA THR A 173 11.32 9.31 0.79
C THR A 173 12.53 9.26 -0.15
N PRO A 174 13.56 10.08 0.06
CA PRO A 174 14.78 10.05 -0.72
C PRO A 174 15.47 8.69 -0.67
N MET A 175 16.15 8.29 -1.75
CA MET A 175 16.86 7.01 -1.78
C MET A 175 17.97 6.93 -0.71
N GLU A 176 18.55 8.05 -0.31
CA GLU A 176 19.57 8.12 0.74
C GLU A 176 18.99 7.73 2.11
N ASP A 177 17.77 8.21 2.42
CA ASP A 177 17.07 7.84 3.65
C ASP A 177 16.63 6.37 3.63
N ILE A 178 16.20 5.86 2.48
CA ILE A 178 15.93 4.43 2.30
C ILE A 178 17.19 3.59 2.60
N LYS A 179 18.35 4.00 2.07
CA LYS A 179 19.63 3.31 2.33
C LYS A 179 20.01 3.35 3.82
N SER A 180 19.83 4.50 4.44
CA SER A 180 20.12 4.68 5.87
C SER A 180 19.21 3.80 6.74
N GLY A 181 17.90 3.79 6.45
CA GLY A 181 16.95 2.93 7.15
C GLY A 181 17.23 1.44 6.95
N VAL A 182 17.60 1.02 5.74
CA VAL A 182 17.99 -0.37 5.46
C VAL A 182 19.24 -0.75 6.25
N LYS A 183 20.22 0.13 6.38
CA LYS A 183 21.43 -0.13 7.20
C LYS A 183 21.09 -0.36 8.67
N ILE A 184 20.22 0.47 9.24
CA ILE A 184 19.74 0.27 10.63
C ILE A 184 19.00 -1.06 10.74
N LEU A 185 18.12 -1.35 9.80
CA LEU A 185 17.35 -2.59 9.77
C LEU A 185 18.27 -3.83 9.77
N LEU A 186 19.27 -3.86 8.87
CA LEU A 186 20.22 -4.96 8.74
C LEU A 186 21.08 -5.19 9.98
N ASN A 187 21.45 -4.12 10.67
CA ASN A 187 22.22 -4.22 11.92
C ASN A 187 21.42 -4.84 13.07
N ASN A 188 20.09 -4.91 12.94
CA ASN A 188 19.19 -5.40 13.98
C ASN A 188 18.52 -6.74 13.66
N LEU A 189 18.52 -7.17 12.42
CA LEU A 189 17.99 -8.47 11.98
C LEU A 189 18.95 -9.61 12.34
#